data_d30af96d7fcd1f27ea93dadbb75a5fd4
#
_entry.id   d30af96d7fcd1f27ea93dadbb75a5fd4
#
_cell.length_a   1.000
_cell.length_b   1.000
_cell.length_c   1.000
_cell.angle_alpha   90.00
_cell.angle_beta   90.00
_cell.angle_gamma   90.00
#
_symmetry.space_group_name_H-M   'P 1'
#
loop_
_entity.id
_entity.type
_entity.pdbx_description
1 polymer ?
#
loop_
_entity_poly.entity_id
_entity_poly.type
_entity_poly.pdbx_seq_one_letter_code
_entity_poly.pdbx_strand_id
1 'polypeptide(L)'
;MTESMKYYESIRRKYPEAVSKDQFYQIAHISKATALHLLQNGLVPCKDTGKKTRRYTIRTDDIIFYLIDRELHPEVYRAPDRWYQERSGHYNSRVTYRNELTRLSEEERASFRKYMEDEFCQYGDLLTIVEVAEAIGYCDTSLHRWCNAKKLKSFNISGKILIPKISLVDFLVSQYSFDITRKTWKHTLLIKSFLDRLDTTE
;
A
#
# COMPACT_ATOMS: atom_id res chain seq x y z
N MET A 1 -42.17 -1.12 -17.93
CA MET A 1 -41.07 -1.63 -17.06
C MET A 1 -39.91 -0.68 -17.20
N THR A 2 -39.51 -0.01 -16.12
CA THR A 2 -38.40 0.96 -16.14
C THR A 2 -37.07 0.25 -16.43
N GLU A 3 -36.09 0.98 -16.94
CA GLU A 3 -34.77 0.44 -17.30
C GLU A 3 -34.07 -0.18 -16.08
N SER A 4 -34.24 0.43 -14.90
CA SER A 4 -33.78 -0.09 -13.61
C SER A 4 -34.39 -1.45 -13.26
N MET A 5 -35.68 -1.67 -13.51
CA MET A 5 -36.33 -2.97 -13.25
C MET A 5 -35.76 -4.08 -14.15
N LYS A 6 -35.45 -3.78 -15.41
CA LYS A 6 -34.82 -4.74 -16.33
C LYS A 6 -33.42 -5.12 -15.85
N TYR A 7 -32.68 -4.15 -15.30
CA TYR A 7 -31.36 -4.39 -14.72
C TYR A 7 -31.43 -5.34 -13.52
N TYR A 8 -32.33 -5.10 -12.57
CA TYR A 8 -32.47 -5.96 -11.39
C TYR A 8 -32.96 -7.39 -11.74
N GLU A 9 -33.85 -7.53 -12.70
CA GLU A 9 -34.24 -8.84 -13.21
C GLU A 9 -33.07 -9.56 -13.91
N SER A 10 -32.20 -8.85 -14.59
CA SER A 10 -31.01 -9.42 -15.21
C SER A 10 -30.05 -10.00 -14.16
N ILE A 11 -29.93 -9.35 -12.99
CA ILE A 11 -29.15 -9.87 -11.85
C ILE A 11 -29.74 -11.19 -11.35
N ARG A 12 -31.06 -11.25 -11.15
CA ARG A 12 -31.75 -12.49 -10.69
C ARG A 12 -31.55 -13.66 -11.67
N ARG A 13 -31.51 -13.39 -12.98
CA ARG A 13 -31.29 -14.43 -13.97
C ARG A 13 -29.85 -14.89 -14.07
N LYS A 14 -28.90 -13.98 -13.81
CA LYS A 14 -27.47 -14.22 -13.98
C LYS A 14 -26.82 -14.91 -12.78
N TYR A 15 -27.32 -14.64 -11.57
CA TYR A 15 -26.71 -15.11 -10.34
C TYR A 15 -27.62 -16.10 -9.60
N PRO A 16 -27.05 -17.07 -8.84
CA PRO A 16 -27.83 -17.99 -8.02
C PRO A 16 -28.56 -17.24 -6.88
N GLU A 17 -29.49 -17.90 -6.21
CA GLU A 17 -30.28 -17.34 -5.10
C GLU A 17 -29.40 -16.77 -3.98
N ALA A 18 -28.23 -17.36 -3.76
CA ALA A 18 -27.25 -16.90 -2.77
C ALA A 18 -25.85 -16.84 -3.38
N VAL A 19 -25.16 -15.75 -3.10
CA VAL A 19 -23.83 -15.44 -3.65
C VAL A 19 -22.79 -15.20 -2.55
N SER A 20 -21.52 -15.30 -2.91
CA SER A 20 -20.40 -14.98 -2.05
C SER A 20 -20.16 -13.46 -1.96
N LYS A 21 -19.37 -13.02 -0.95
CA LYS A 21 -18.91 -11.63 -0.86
C LYS A 21 -18.18 -11.18 -2.14
N ASP A 22 -17.43 -12.07 -2.80
CA ASP A 22 -16.68 -11.72 -4.01
C ASP A 22 -17.63 -11.45 -5.19
N GLN A 23 -18.73 -12.17 -5.29
CA GLN A 23 -19.78 -11.87 -6.27
C GLN A 23 -20.57 -10.61 -5.88
N PHE A 24 -20.84 -10.41 -4.59
CA PHE A 24 -21.57 -9.23 -4.11
C PHE A 24 -20.87 -7.92 -4.51
N TYR A 25 -19.55 -7.77 -4.24
CA TYR A 25 -18.87 -6.51 -4.58
C TYR A 25 -18.80 -6.27 -6.10
N GLN A 26 -18.78 -7.36 -6.91
CA GLN A 26 -18.83 -7.27 -8.37
C GLN A 26 -20.21 -6.84 -8.87
N ILE A 27 -21.29 -7.44 -8.34
CA ILE A 27 -22.69 -7.10 -8.68
C ILE A 27 -22.97 -5.64 -8.33
N ALA A 28 -22.57 -5.23 -7.13
CA ALA A 28 -22.85 -3.90 -6.59
C ALA A 28 -21.90 -2.80 -7.10
N HIS A 29 -20.86 -3.17 -7.88
CA HIS A 29 -19.81 -2.26 -8.38
C HIS A 29 -19.16 -1.44 -7.27
N ILE A 30 -18.84 -2.09 -6.13
CA ILE A 30 -18.22 -1.48 -4.97
C ILE A 30 -16.84 -2.11 -4.67
N SER A 31 -16.06 -1.49 -3.81
CA SER A 31 -14.78 -2.06 -3.38
C SER A 31 -14.97 -3.27 -2.46
N LYS A 32 -13.99 -4.17 -2.40
CA LYS A 32 -13.97 -5.29 -1.43
C LYS A 32 -14.07 -4.81 0.02
N ALA A 33 -13.47 -3.66 0.31
CA ALA A 33 -13.50 -3.04 1.63
C ALA A 33 -14.91 -2.52 1.96
N THR A 34 -15.57 -1.84 1.00
CA THR A 34 -16.95 -1.39 1.14
C THR A 34 -17.90 -2.57 1.36
N ALA A 35 -17.79 -3.63 0.55
CA ALA A 35 -18.61 -4.83 0.75
C ALA A 35 -18.43 -5.43 2.14
N LEU A 36 -17.19 -5.48 2.64
CA LEU A 36 -16.93 -5.98 3.99
C LEU A 36 -17.56 -5.08 5.06
N HIS A 37 -17.48 -3.76 4.90
CA HIS A 37 -18.13 -2.78 5.79
C HIS A 37 -19.62 -3.02 5.88
N LEU A 38 -20.30 -3.12 4.74
CA LEU A 38 -21.74 -3.31 4.67
C LEU A 38 -22.20 -4.60 5.36
N LEU A 39 -21.48 -5.70 5.14
CA LEU A 39 -21.81 -7.00 5.74
C LEU A 39 -21.54 -7.05 7.24
N GLN A 40 -20.42 -6.46 7.71
CA GLN A 40 -20.04 -6.49 9.12
C GLN A 40 -20.89 -5.58 10.00
N ASN A 41 -21.43 -4.49 9.43
CA ASN A 41 -22.32 -3.58 10.15
C ASN A 41 -23.81 -3.94 9.95
N GLY A 42 -24.11 -5.08 9.30
CA GLY A 42 -25.49 -5.53 9.10
C GLY A 42 -26.30 -4.66 8.14
N LEU A 43 -25.65 -3.76 7.37
CA LEU A 43 -26.32 -2.89 6.39
C LEU A 43 -26.83 -3.67 5.18
N VAL A 44 -26.23 -4.81 4.89
CA VAL A 44 -26.72 -5.80 3.92
C VAL A 44 -26.85 -7.12 4.65
N PRO A 45 -28.05 -7.73 4.71
CA PRO A 45 -28.28 -9.00 5.37
C PRO A 45 -27.39 -10.10 4.77
N CYS A 46 -26.76 -10.89 5.64
CA CYS A 46 -25.92 -12.01 5.21
C CYS A 46 -25.84 -13.10 6.26
N LYS A 47 -25.54 -14.32 5.82
CA LYS A 47 -25.19 -15.42 6.72
C LYS A 47 -23.67 -15.42 6.91
N ASP A 48 -23.20 -15.13 8.12
CA ASP A 48 -21.80 -15.27 8.52
C ASP A 48 -21.55 -16.69 9.06
N THR A 49 -20.66 -17.42 8.42
CA THR A 49 -20.31 -18.79 8.83
C THR A 49 -19.10 -18.86 9.76
N GLY A 50 -18.42 -17.74 10.04
CA GLY A 50 -17.19 -17.67 10.84
C GLY A 50 -15.96 -18.30 10.19
N LYS A 51 -16.08 -18.93 9.02
CA LYS A 51 -14.97 -19.62 8.33
C LYS A 51 -13.96 -18.61 7.75
N LYS A 52 -12.69 -19.03 7.62
CA LYS A 52 -11.65 -18.20 6.97
C LYS A 52 -11.94 -17.93 5.48
N THR A 53 -12.54 -18.89 4.79
CA THR A 53 -12.89 -18.81 3.36
C THR A 53 -14.41 -18.89 3.20
N ARG A 54 -14.96 -18.18 2.22
CA ARG A 54 -16.41 -18.11 1.92
C ARG A 54 -17.24 -17.81 3.16
N ARG A 55 -16.77 -16.89 3.99
CA ARG A 55 -17.36 -16.55 5.28
C ARG A 55 -18.80 -16.04 5.14
N TYR A 56 -19.04 -15.16 4.17
CA TYR A 56 -20.33 -14.51 3.98
C TYR A 56 -21.09 -15.10 2.80
N THR A 57 -22.38 -15.36 3.02
CA THR A 57 -23.34 -15.75 2.00
C THR A 57 -24.49 -14.76 2.02
N ILE A 58 -24.80 -14.14 0.88
CA ILE A 58 -25.74 -13.05 0.72
C ILE A 58 -26.81 -13.48 -0.27
N ARG A 59 -28.07 -13.24 0.01
CA ARG A 59 -29.16 -13.52 -0.94
C ARG A 59 -29.12 -12.49 -2.06
N THR A 60 -29.36 -12.93 -3.27
CA THR A 60 -29.38 -12.04 -4.45
C THR A 60 -30.47 -10.98 -4.34
N ASP A 61 -31.61 -11.29 -3.71
CA ASP A 61 -32.67 -10.33 -3.44
C ASP A 61 -32.22 -9.24 -2.44
N ASP A 62 -31.46 -9.59 -1.41
CA ASP A 62 -30.94 -8.61 -0.45
C ASP A 62 -29.93 -7.64 -1.12
N ILE A 63 -29.20 -8.13 -2.12
CA ILE A 63 -28.31 -7.26 -2.94
C ILE A 63 -29.14 -6.30 -3.79
N ILE A 64 -30.19 -6.78 -4.42
CA ILE A 64 -31.09 -5.93 -5.23
C ILE A 64 -31.75 -4.88 -4.34
N PHE A 65 -32.23 -5.28 -3.16
CA PHE A 65 -32.79 -4.34 -2.19
C PHE A 65 -31.76 -3.27 -1.80
N TYR A 66 -30.53 -3.68 -1.46
CA TYR A 66 -29.43 -2.75 -1.19
C TYR A 66 -29.16 -1.78 -2.34
N LEU A 67 -29.18 -2.24 -3.59
CA LEU A 67 -28.93 -1.38 -4.75
C LEU A 67 -30.01 -0.31 -4.90
N ILE A 68 -31.27 -0.69 -4.68
CA ILE A 68 -32.43 0.22 -4.76
C ILE A 68 -32.37 1.23 -3.59
N ASP A 69 -32.18 0.73 -2.38
CA ASP A 69 -32.22 1.57 -1.18
C ASP A 69 -30.99 2.52 -1.12
N ARG A 70 -29.83 2.09 -1.62
CA ARG A 70 -28.65 2.95 -1.74
C ARG A 70 -28.86 4.15 -2.68
N GLU A 71 -29.68 4.01 -3.72
CA GLU A 71 -30.02 5.12 -4.60
C GLU A 71 -30.91 6.15 -3.91
N LEU A 72 -31.76 5.70 -2.99
CA LEU A 72 -32.68 6.54 -2.23
C LEU A 72 -32.02 7.14 -0.98
N HIS A 73 -31.17 6.37 -0.31
CA HIS A 73 -30.55 6.68 0.99
C HIS A 73 -29.04 6.44 0.98
N PRO A 74 -28.26 7.16 0.13
CA PRO A 74 -26.82 6.93 -0.01
C PRO A 74 -26.04 7.16 1.28
N GLU A 75 -26.52 8.03 2.17
CA GLU A 75 -25.89 8.35 3.45
C GLU A 75 -25.88 7.16 4.43
N VAL A 76 -26.88 6.28 4.38
CA VAL A 76 -26.97 5.09 5.25
C VAL A 76 -25.85 4.10 4.95
N TYR A 77 -25.46 3.99 3.69
CA TYR A 77 -24.48 3.01 3.21
C TYR A 77 -23.06 3.56 3.08
N ARG A 78 -22.88 4.84 3.44
CA ARG A 78 -21.55 5.47 3.43
C ARG A 78 -20.75 5.00 4.65
N ALA A 79 -19.54 4.51 4.40
CA ALA A 79 -18.64 4.21 5.50
C ALA A 79 -18.25 5.50 6.24
N PRO A 80 -18.10 5.47 7.57
CA PRO A 80 -17.62 6.61 8.34
C PRO A 80 -16.30 7.13 7.82
N ASP A 81 -16.06 8.42 7.97
CA ASP A 81 -14.78 9.03 7.64
C ASP A 81 -13.65 8.32 8.39
N ARG A 82 -12.55 8.05 7.68
CA ARG A 82 -11.38 7.29 8.17
C ARG A 82 -11.58 5.79 8.38
N TRP A 83 -12.77 5.20 8.21
CA TRP A 83 -12.99 3.76 8.37
C TRP A 83 -12.03 2.92 7.50
N TYR A 84 -11.77 3.37 6.27
CA TYR A 84 -10.81 2.74 5.37
C TYR A 84 -9.36 2.89 5.84
N GLN A 85 -9.04 3.95 6.56
CA GLN A 85 -7.71 4.23 7.09
C GLN A 85 -7.40 3.38 8.31
N GLU A 86 -8.35 3.22 9.21
CA GLU A 86 -8.18 2.45 10.46
C GLU A 86 -8.05 0.95 10.22
N ARG A 87 -8.70 0.41 9.21
CA ARG A 87 -8.68 -1.02 8.89
C ARG A 87 -7.56 -1.47 7.97
N SER A 88 -7.05 -0.59 7.17
CA SER A 88 -5.86 -0.85 6.40
C SER A 88 -4.64 -0.59 7.29
N GLY A 89 -4.32 -1.50 8.19
CA GLY A 89 -3.11 -1.45 9.01
C GLY A 89 -1.80 -1.30 8.22
N HIS A 90 -1.91 -1.18 6.89
CA HIS A 90 -0.89 -0.83 5.92
C HIS A 90 -1.23 0.40 5.05
N TYR A 91 -2.41 1.01 5.25
CA TYR A 91 -2.85 2.24 4.56
C TYR A 91 -2.92 3.44 5.51
N ASN A 92 -2.49 3.26 6.77
CA ASN A 92 -2.13 4.40 7.56
C ASN A 92 -1.08 5.14 6.77
N SER A 93 -1.54 6.25 6.16
CA SER A 93 -0.72 7.22 5.48
C SER A 93 0.68 6.63 5.25
N ARG A 94 0.92 6.09 4.07
CA ARG A 94 2.30 6.08 3.61
C ARG A 94 2.67 7.54 3.67
N VAL A 95 3.14 7.97 4.81
CA VAL A 95 3.86 9.22 4.92
C VAL A 95 4.99 9.00 3.94
N THR A 96 4.73 9.38 2.72
CA THR A 96 5.77 9.49 1.74
C THR A 96 6.41 10.80 2.12
N TYR A 97 7.48 10.77 2.88
CA TYR A 97 8.32 11.93 3.18
C TYR A 97 8.90 12.57 1.91
N ARG A 98 8.25 12.30 0.77
CA ARG A 98 8.65 12.82 -0.54
C ARG A 98 8.65 14.35 -0.56
N ASN A 99 7.62 14.96 -0.02
CA ASN A 99 7.49 16.42 -0.03
C ASN A 99 8.53 17.05 0.90
N GLU A 100 8.72 16.48 2.07
CA GLU A 100 9.71 16.92 3.05
C GLU A 100 11.11 16.77 2.48
N LEU A 101 11.47 15.58 1.96
CA LEU A 101 12.77 15.32 1.36
C LEU A 101 13.03 16.17 0.10
N THR A 102 12.01 16.48 -0.68
CA THR A 102 12.16 17.32 -1.88
C THR A 102 12.41 18.80 -1.51
N ARG A 103 11.90 19.24 -0.37
CA ARG A 103 12.03 20.61 0.15
C ARG A 103 13.35 20.87 0.88
N LEU A 104 14.11 19.83 1.22
CA LEU A 104 15.40 19.98 1.89
C LEU A 104 16.30 20.96 1.13
N SER A 105 16.87 21.91 1.83
CA SER A 105 17.94 22.79 1.33
C SER A 105 19.19 21.99 0.97
N GLU A 106 20.15 22.60 0.33
CA GLU A 106 21.41 21.93 0.00
C GLU A 106 22.18 21.52 1.25
N GLU A 107 22.16 22.33 2.29
CA GLU A 107 22.80 22.04 3.57
C GLU A 107 22.16 20.86 4.29
N GLU A 108 20.82 20.82 4.32
CA GLU A 108 20.06 19.69 4.89
C GLU A 108 20.26 18.41 4.08
N ARG A 109 20.38 18.49 2.75
CA ARG A 109 20.71 17.33 1.90
C ARG A 109 22.13 16.80 2.19
N ALA A 110 23.09 17.69 2.41
CA ALA A 110 24.44 17.30 2.81
C ALA A 110 24.41 16.64 4.20
N SER A 111 23.63 17.17 5.13
CA SER A 111 23.40 16.59 6.46
C SER A 111 22.72 15.22 6.37
N PHE A 112 21.72 15.06 5.50
CA PHE A 112 21.05 13.79 5.26
C PHE A 112 22.00 12.73 4.67
N ARG A 113 22.89 13.15 3.76
CA ARG A 113 23.93 12.29 3.23
C ARG A 113 24.86 11.80 4.33
N LYS A 114 25.37 12.73 5.14
CA LYS A 114 26.27 12.39 6.25
C LYS A 114 25.58 11.46 7.25
N TYR A 115 24.32 11.74 7.57
CA TYR A 115 23.53 10.86 8.43
C TYR A 115 23.45 9.43 7.85
N MET A 116 23.20 9.28 6.53
CA MET A 116 23.18 7.96 5.90
C MET A 116 24.56 7.29 5.93
N GLU A 117 25.64 8.03 5.72
CA GLU A 117 27.00 7.51 5.83
C GLU A 117 27.30 6.96 7.24
N ASP A 118 26.85 7.67 8.27
CA ASP A 118 26.99 7.27 9.67
C ASP A 118 26.16 6.01 9.99
N GLU A 119 24.91 5.94 9.53
CA GLU A 119 24.03 4.77 9.74
C GLU A 119 24.57 3.49 9.08
N PHE A 120 25.29 3.65 7.95
CA PHE A 120 25.90 2.53 7.24
C PHE A 120 27.41 2.33 7.58
N CYS A 121 27.96 3.01 8.59
CA CYS A 121 29.39 2.91 8.92
C CYS A 121 29.83 1.50 9.32
N GLN A 122 28.93 0.70 9.90
CA GLN A 122 29.18 -0.68 10.31
C GLN A 122 29.31 -1.67 9.15
N TYR A 123 28.87 -1.31 7.95
CA TYR A 123 28.97 -2.15 6.77
C TYR A 123 30.31 -1.96 6.05
N GLY A 124 30.78 -3.00 5.38
CA GLY A 124 31.98 -2.94 4.53
C GLY A 124 31.80 -1.99 3.35
N ASP A 125 32.89 -1.66 2.66
CA ASP A 125 32.85 -0.74 1.51
C ASP A 125 32.12 -1.31 0.30
N LEU A 126 32.03 -2.64 0.18
CA LEU A 126 31.30 -3.37 -0.85
C LEU A 126 30.27 -4.27 -0.18
N LEU A 127 29.01 -4.12 -0.56
CA LEU A 127 27.91 -4.90 -0.05
C LEU A 127 27.37 -5.84 -1.13
N THR A 128 26.93 -7.01 -0.71
CA THR A 128 26.16 -7.94 -1.55
C THR A 128 24.69 -7.50 -1.62
N ILE A 129 23.92 -8.05 -2.56
CA ILE A 129 22.47 -7.84 -2.64
C ILE A 129 21.79 -8.21 -1.32
N VAL A 130 22.21 -9.31 -0.68
CA VAL A 130 21.62 -9.80 0.59
C VAL A 130 21.85 -8.78 1.72
N GLU A 131 23.08 -8.28 1.87
CA GLU A 131 23.40 -7.28 2.89
C GLU A 131 22.64 -5.96 2.67
N VAL A 132 22.48 -5.53 1.42
CA VAL A 132 21.65 -4.36 1.11
C VAL A 132 20.17 -4.63 1.39
N ALA A 133 19.66 -5.82 1.05
CA ALA A 133 18.28 -6.22 1.35
C ALA A 133 18.03 -6.21 2.87
N GLU A 134 18.96 -6.73 3.66
CA GLU A 134 18.89 -6.69 5.12
C GLU A 134 18.96 -5.26 5.66
N ALA A 135 19.84 -4.43 5.11
CA ALA A 135 20.04 -3.06 5.59
C ALA A 135 18.83 -2.15 5.36
N ILE A 136 18.25 -2.16 4.15
CA ILE A 136 17.17 -1.24 3.77
C ILE A 136 15.80 -1.92 3.58
N GLY A 137 15.72 -3.25 3.74
CA GLY A 137 14.49 -4.01 3.79
C GLY A 137 13.81 -4.26 2.45
N TYR A 138 14.43 -3.96 1.32
CA TYR A 138 13.89 -4.27 0.00
C TYR A 138 14.22 -5.69 -0.42
N CYS A 139 13.32 -6.31 -1.20
CA CYS A 139 13.56 -7.65 -1.74
C CYS A 139 14.63 -7.61 -2.85
N ASP A 140 15.35 -8.72 -2.98
CA ASP A 140 16.42 -8.92 -3.98
C ASP A 140 15.98 -8.55 -5.39
N THR A 141 14.76 -8.91 -5.78
CA THR A 141 14.20 -8.59 -7.10
C THR A 141 14.16 -7.09 -7.36
N SER A 142 13.83 -6.27 -6.36
CA SER A 142 13.82 -4.82 -6.49
C SER A 142 15.22 -4.26 -6.63
N LEU A 143 16.17 -4.77 -5.85
CA LEU A 143 17.57 -4.38 -5.89
C LEU A 143 18.20 -4.74 -7.25
N HIS A 144 18.00 -5.97 -7.72
CA HIS A 144 18.45 -6.38 -9.07
C HIS A 144 17.88 -5.47 -10.16
N ARG A 145 16.58 -5.13 -10.09
CA ARG A 145 15.96 -4.22 -11.04
C ARG A 145 16.61 -2.84 -11.04
N TRP A 146 16.95 -2.29 -9.86
CA TRP A 146 17.60 -0.98 -9.75
C TRP A 146 19.04 -1.00 -10.24
N CYS A 147 19.79 -2.08 -9.97
CA CYS A 147 21.13 -2.29 -10.50
C CYS A 147 21.11 -2.40 -12.04
N ASN A 148 20.23 -3.21 -12.60
CA ASN A 148 20.08 -3.37 -14.05
C ASN A 148 19.64 -2.07 -14.74
N ALA A 149 18.76 -1.29 -14.11
CA ALA A 149 18.33 0.02 -14.59
C ALA A 149 19.36 1.14 -14.33
N LYS A 150 20.53 0.81 -13.79
CA LYS A 150 21.61 1.76 -13.42
C LYS A 150 21.17 2.88 -12.47
N LYS A 151 20.09 2.66 -11.72
CA LYS A 151 19.63 3.57 -10.66
C LYS A 151 20.44 3.38 -9.38
N LEU A 152 20.83 2.16 -9.08
CA LEU A 152 21.76 1.79 -8.02
C LEU A 152 23.05 1.29 -8.69
N LYS A 153 24.13 2.06 -8.55
CA LYS A 153 25.44 1.69 -9.14
C LYS A 153 25.96 0.42 -8.49
N SER A 154 26.40 -0.52 -9.30
CA SER A 154 26.87 -1.82 -8.86
C SER A 154 27.87 -2.39 -9.87
N PHE A 155 28.66 -3.35 -9.41
CA PHE A 155 29.61 -4.11 -10.22
C PHE A 155 29.22 -5.59 -10.24
N ASN A 156 29.42 -6.24 -11.37
CA ASN A 156 29.28 -7.69 -11.47
C ASN A 156 30.69 -8.31 -11.48
N ILE A 157 31.02 -9.04 -10.42
CA ILE A 157 32.30 -9.72 -10.30
C ILE A 157 32.01 -11.23 -10.15
N SER A 158 32.44 -12.02 -11.14
CA SER A 158 32.24 -13.49 -11.13
C SER A 158 30.78 -13.91 -10.89
N GLY A 159 29.82 -13.21 -11.51
CA GLY A 159 28.40 -13.50 -11.38
C GLY A 159 27.74 -12.97 -10.10
N LYS A 160 28.49 -12.32 -9.21
CA LYS A 160 27.97 -11.69 -8.00
C LYS A 160 27.86 -10.18 -8.21
N ILE A 161 26.70 -9.63 -7.87
CA ILE A 161 26.50 -8.17 -7.86
C ILE A 161 27.01 -7.63 -6.52
N LEU A 162 27.96 -6.70 -6.62
CA LEU A 162 28.48 -5.96 -5.49
C LEU A 162 28.11 -4.48 -5.62
N ILE A 163 27.67 -3.90 -4.53
CA ILE A 163 27.18 -2.52 -4.45
C ILE A 163 28.13 -1.75 -3.53
N PRO A 164 28.85 -0.73 -4.03
CA PRO A 164 29.64 0.13 -3.15
C PRO A 164 28.74 0.82 -2.14
N LYS A 165 29.16 0.86 -0.88
CA LYS A 165 28.45 1.56 0.20
C LYS A 165 28.10 3.00 -0.17
N ILE A 166 29.07 3.73 -0.76
CA ILE A 166 28.86 5.09 -1.23
C ILE A 166 27.73 5.18 -2.28
N SER A 167 27.64 4.18 -3.17
CA SER A 167 26.58 4.13 -4.19
C SER A 167 25.21 3.84 -3.59
N LEU A 168 25.15 3.07 -2.50
CA LEU A 168 23.91 2.86 -1.74
C LEU A 168 23.47 4.17 -1.07
N VAL A 169 24.39 4.90 -0.45
CA VAL A 169 24.12 6.23 0.13
C VAL A 169 23.65 7.20 -0.96
N ASP A 170 24.37 7.30 -2.08
CA ASP A 170 23.96 8.12 -3.23
C ASP A 170 22.55 7.81 -3.72
N PHE A 171 22.22 6.52 -3.78
CA PHE A 171 20.88 6.07 -4.16
C PHE A 171 19.84 6.53 -3.15
N LEU A 172 20.07 6.34 -1.85
CA LEU A 172 19.11 6.67 -0.79
C LEU A 172 18.84 8.17 -0.69
N VAL A 173 19.82 9.02 -0.97
CA VAL A 173 19.65 10.50 -1.00
C VAL A 173 19.21 11.04 -2.37
N SER A 174 19.00 10.18 -3.36
CA SER A 174 18.61 10.58 -4.70
C SER A 174 17.11 10.88 -4.81
N GLN A 175 16.74 11.74 -5.77
CA GLN A 175 15.34 12.01 -6.10
C GLN A 175 14.58 10.73 -6.47
N TYR A 176 15.24 9.78 -7.14
CA TYR A 176 14.64 8.49 -7.48
C TYR A 176 14.19 7.72 -6.21
N SER A 177 15.04 7.71 -5.19
CA SER A 177 14.71 7.10 -3.89
C SER A 177 13.53 7.82 -3.20
N PHE A 178 13.48 9.15 -3.28
CA PHE A 178 12.40 9.95 -2.73
C PHE A 178 11.06 9.64 -3.43
N ASP A 179 11.10 9.37 -4.73
CA ASP A 179 9.92 9.07 -5.54
C ASP A 179 9.41 7.63 -5.39
N ILE A 180 10.12 6.73 -4.68
CA ILE A 180 9.65 5.38 -4.42
C ILE A 180 8.35 5.44 -3.61
N THR A 181 7.23 5.06 -4.23
CA THR A 181 5.89 5.10 -3.63
C THR A 181 5.75 4.10 -2.48
N ARG A 182 6.38 2.92 -2.60
CA ARG A 182 6.32 1.85 -1.59
C ARG A 182 7.67 1.69 -0.91
N LYS A 183 7.98 2.61 0.00
CA LYS A 183 9.17 2.45 0.84
C LYS A 183 8.98 1.32 1.85
N THR A 184 10.07 0.61 2.15
CA THR A 184 10.07 -0.37 3.23
C THR A 184 10.00 0.33 4.58
N TRP A 185 9.67 -0.41 5.63
CA TRP A 185 9.65 0.14 6.98
C TRP A 185 11.04 0.62 7.42
N LYS A 186 12.11 -0.11 7.06
CA LYS A 186 13.51 0.27 7.35
C LYS A 186 13.89 1.57 6.66
N HIS A 187 13.60 1.68 5.36
CA HIS A 187 13.85 2.92 4.61
C HIS A 187 13.03 4.10 5.16
N THR A 188 11.77 3.86 5.53
CA THR A 188 10.92 4.87 6.15
C THR A 188 11.46 5.29 7.52
N LEU A 189 11.97 4.35 8.32
CA LEU A 189 12.55 4.63 9.63
C LEU A 189 13.81 5.51 9.51
N LEU A 190 14.72 5.20 8.58
CA LEU A 190 15.90 6.00 8.31
C LEU A 190 15.53 7.46 7.99
N ILE A 191 14.55 7.66 7.10
CA ILE A 191 14.10 9.01 6.75
C ILE A 191 13.49 9.71 7.96
N LYS A 192 12.58 9.03 8.67
CA LYS A 192 11.92 9.61 9.84
C LYS A 192 12.91 10.02 10.91
N SER A 193 13.85 9.14 11.25
CA SER A 193 14.88 9.43 12.27
C SER A 193 15.74 10.63 11.91
N PHE A 194 16.01 10.87 10.64
CA PHE A 194 16.70 12.05 10.18
C PHE A 194 15.85 13.32 10.34
N LEU A 195 14.59 13.30 9.87
CA LEU A 195 13.69 14.46 9.97
C LEU A 195 13.40 14.83 11.43
N ASP A 196 13.18 13.86 12.31
CA ASP A 196 12.99 14.08 13.75
C ASP A 196 14.22 14.76 14.39
N ARG A 197 15.45 14.53 13.87
CA ARG A 197 16.68 15.22 14.33
C ARG A 197 16.74 16.66 13.84
N LEU A 198 16.29 16.96 12.62
CA LEU A 198 16.24 18.33 12.12
C LEU A 198 15.30 19.19 12.97
N ASP A 199 14.09 18.68 13.26
CA ASP A 199 13.10 19.38 14.08
C ASP A 199 13.58 19.65 15.52
N THR A 200 14.56 18.87 16.02
CA THR A 200 15.10 19.01 17.39
C THR A 200 16.25 20.03 17.45
N THR A 201 16.77 20.46 16.30
CA THR A 201 17.97 21.33 16.21
C THR A 201 17.59 22.79 15.93
N GLU A 202 16.29 23.08 15.66
CA GLU A 202 15.69 24.43 15.61
C GLU A 202 15.18 24.83 17.02
#